data_6ab8972d6d062ced58858b0a9c73849a
#
_entry.id   6ab8972d6d062ced58858b0a9c73849a
#
_cell.length_a   1.000
_cell.length_b   1.000
_cell.length_c   1.000
_cell.angle_alpha   90.00
_cell.angle_beta   90.00
_cell.angle_gamma   90.00
#
_symmetry.space_group_name_H-M   'P 1'
#
loop_
_entity.id
_entity.type
_entity.pdbx_description
1 polymer ?
#
loop_
_entity_poly.entity_id
_entity_poly.type
_entity_poly.pdbx_seq_one_letter_code
_entity_poly.pdbx_strand_id
1 'polypeptide(L)'
;MERKKAYFINGGAGRVVASIPAFEKLYKTDQDFIIVCEGRMDFYKGHPQLHELAYDNWHKNLFKDYIKDRDCYSPEPYRVWEYYNQKCSLAQAFDIAINNEGVRDLPDPTIHMNKHELVQGYKVVEEIKAVTGKDKVVVFQPFGRTAENMGDFVIDGTSRSFHLNDVIRICKDLRDDYAVIIMSEFPVIIEENTKVPVAVPQIPDVRVWSSVIQIADHFIGCDSLGQHMAKALGTTCTSVIGSTYPINISYPNSPDFDIIDLGEGRRKFSPIRLTMEDSIERFNDEVMELDDESFKKIITSTRKRLGKPRSYTGNHVPQEQQGEVCPTHGVVHADGASHGNKQQAKILGHTGQ
;
A
#
# COMPACT_ATOMS: atom_id res chain seq x y z
N MET A 1 -19.66 35.44 5.77
CA MET A 1 -18.50 34.73 6.40
C MET A 1 -18.46 33.35 5.78
N GLU A 2 -17.38 33.00 5.12
CA GLU A 2 -17.21 31.65 4.54
C GLU A 2 -17.12 30.63 5.69
N ARG A 3 -17.84 29.51 5.55
CA ARG A 3 -17.79 28.47 6.58
C ARG A 3 -16.49 27.68 6.47
N LYS A 4 -16.00 27.22 7.60
CA LYS A 4 -14.87 26.29 7.68
C LYS A 4 -15.19 24.98 6.94
N LYS A 5 -14.20 24.27 6.49
CA LYS A 5 -14.38 23.09 5.65
C LYS A 5 -14.02 21.79 6.39
N ALA A 6 -14.74 20.73 6.08
CA ALA A 6 -14.43 19.36 6.47
C ALA A 6 -14.32 18.50 5.20
N TYR A 7 -13.14 17.95 4.96
CA TYR A 7 -12.86 17.12 3.79
C TYR A 7 -12.91 15.64 4.15
N PHE A 8 -13.73 14.88 3.45
CA PHE A 8 -13.89 13.44 3.66
C PHE A 8 -13.10 12.67 2.60
N ILE A 9 -12.06 11.96 3.02
CA ILE A 9 -11.25 11.11 2.14
C ILE A 9 -11.76 9.68 2.25
N ASN A 10 -12.54 9.28 1.29
CA ASN A 10 -13.19 7.98 1.21
C ASN A 10 -12.33 6.98 0.44
N GLY A 11 -12.57 5.69 0.68
CA GLY A 11 -11.97 4.59 -0.07
C GLY A 11 -10.65 4.07 0.48
N GLY A 12 -9.79 3.56 -0.39
CA GLY A 12 -8.58 2.84 0.01
C GLY A 12 -7.48 3.73 0.59
N ALA A 13 -6.61 3.12 1.39
CA ALA A 13 -5.49 3.78 2.06
C ALA A 13 -4.51 4.51 1.10
N GLY A 14 -4.33 4.01 -0.12
CA GLY A 14 -3.54 4.70 -1.15
C GLY A 14 -4.08 6.09 -1.51
N ARG A 15 -5.40 6.30 -1.45
CA ARG A 15 -6.01 7.62 -1.65
C ARG A 15 -5.64 8.60 -0.53
N VAL A 16 -5.54 8.11 0.71
CA VAL A 16 -5.12 8.93 1.85
C VAL A 16 -3.70 9.43 1.64
N VAL A 17 -2.76 8.54 1.30
CA VAL A 17 -1.37 8.92 1.02
C VAL A 17 -1.29 9.89 -0.17
N ALA A 18 -2.00 9.61 -1.25
CA ALA A 18 -1.99 10.47 -2.45
C ALA A 18 -2.62 11.85 -2.23
N SER A 19 -3.49 12.02 -1.22
CA SER A 19 -4.11 13.32 -0.91
C SER A 19 -3.22 14.25 -0.06
N ILE A 20 -2.17 13.73 0.59
CA ILE A 20 -1.31 14.52 1.48
C ILE A 20 -0.75 15.77 0.80
N PRO A 21 -0.15 15.70 -0.41
CA PRO A 21 0.41 16.89 -1.05
C PRO A 21 -0.61 18.00 -1.34
N ALA A 22 -1.85 17.62 -1.64
CA ALA A 22 -2.93 18.57 -1.86
C ALA A 22 -3.31 19.34 -0.57
N PHE A 23 -3.37 18.63 0.56
CA PHE A 23 -3.62 19.26 1.86
C PHE A 23 -2.43 20.08 2.37
N GLU A 24 -1.20 19.69 2.07
CA GLU A 24 -0.03 20.54 2.33
C GLU A 24 -0.08 21.85 1.55
N LYS A 25 -0.62 21.83 0.31
CA LYS A 25 -0.86 23.07 -0.47
C LYS A 25 -1.99 23.89 0.13
N LEU A 26 -3.10 23.26 0.51
CA LEU A 26 -4.22 23.94 1.16
C LEU A 26 -3.77 24.63 2.45
N TYR A 27 -2.99 23.94 3.28
CA TYR A 27 -2.52 24.46 4.57
C TYR A 27 -1.74 25.78 4.47
N LYS A 28 -1.14 26.08 3.33
CA LYS A 28 -0.41 27.33 3.09
C LYS A 28 -1.34 28.55 2.96
N THR A 29 -2.58 28.33 2.56
CA THR A 29 -3.57 29.40 2.30
C THR A 29 -4.73 29.37 3.29
N ASP A 30 -5.09 28.21 3.78
CA ASP A 30 -6.15 27.98 4.77
C ASP A 30 -5.64 26.95 5.78
N GLN A 31 -5.71 27.24 7.07
CA GLN A 31 -5.30 26.35 8.14
C GLN A 31 -6.50 25.90 9.00
N ASP A 32 -7.70 26.35 8.67
CA ASP A 32 -8.91 26.08 9.46
C ASP A 32 -9.85 25.11 8.75
N PHE A 33 -9.29 23.98 8.37
CA PHE A 33 -10.04 22.83 7.85
C PHE A 33 -9.77 21.56 8.68
N ILE A 34 -10.56 20.54 8.45
CA ILE A 34 -10.29 19.19 8.98
C ILE A 34 -10.34 18.18 7.85
N ILE A 35 -9.63 17.07 8.07
CA ILE A 35 -9.60 15.90 7.19
C ILE A 35 -10.23 14.73 7.95
N VAL A 36 -11.26 14.12 7.40
CA VAL A 36 -11.93 12.94 7.95
C VAL A 36 -11.64 11.75 7.04
N CYS A 37 -10.95 10.75 7.56
CA CYS A 37 -10.62 9.54 6.82
C CYS A 37 -11.56 8.39 7.15
N GLU A 38 -12.04 7.67 6.15
CA GLU A 38 -12.80 6.41 6.33
C GLU A 38 -11.88 5.23 6.71
N GLY A 39 -10.98 5.46 7.61
CA GLY A 39 -9.91 4.56 8.01
C GLY A 39 -8.55 4.99 7.43
N ARG A 40 -7.49 4.58 8.16
CA ARG A 40 -6.11 4.90 7.77
C ARG A 40 -5.71 6.38 7.92
N MET A 41 -6.33 7.12 8.84
CA MET A 41 -5.81 8.42 9.27
C MET A 41 -4.37 8.30 9.82
N ASP A 42 -3.93 7.09 10.09
CA ASP A 42 -2.58 6.74 10.51
C ASP A 42 -1.48 7.40 9.67
N PHE A 43 -1.68 7.60 8.37
CA PHE A 43 -0.70 8.23 7.49
C PHE A 43 -0.46 9.72 7.78
N TYR A 44 -1.38 10.38 8.49
CA TYR A 44 -1.20 11.75 8.96
C TYR A 44 -0.49 11.84 10.31
N LYS A 45 -0.34 10.73 11.06
CA LYS A 45 0.34 10.72 12.36
C LYS A 45 1.77 11.24 12.23
N GLY A 46 2.13 12.19 13.09
CA GLY A 46 3.45 12.82 13.10
C GLY A 46 3.69 13.83 11.97
N HIS A 47 2.74 14.06 11.07
CA HIS A 47 2.86 15.09 10.04
C HIS A 47 2.88 16.48 10.68
N PRO A 48 3.88 17.34 10.42
CA PRO A 48 4.07 18.58 11.17
C PRO A 48 2.92 19.58 11.05
N GLN A 49 2.16 19.54 9.97
CA GLN A 49 1.08 20.47 9.68
C GLN A 49 -0.31 19.83 9.77
N LEU A 50 -0.44 18.57 9.39
CA LEU A 50 -1.74 17.93 9.16
C LEU A 50 -2.16 16.97 10.27
N HIS A 51 -1.26 16.60 11.19
CA HIS A 51 -1.56 15.63 12.25
C HIS A 51 -2.78 16.00 13.08
N GLU A 52 -2.83 17.25 13.56
CA GLU A 52 -3.91 17.74 14.43
C GLU A 52 -5.20 18.08 13.66
N LEU A 53 -5.16 18.06 12.32
CA LEU A 53 -6.31 18.32 11.46
C LEU A 53 -6.97 17.04 10.95
N ALA A 54 -6.35 15.89 11.14
CA ALA A 54 -6.81 14.60 10.61
C ALA A 54 -7.50 13.75 11.68
N TYR A 55 -8.67 13.23 11.34
CA TYR A 55 -9.52 12.44 12.21
C TYR A 55 -9.94 11.15 11.50
N ASP A 56 -10.06 10.07 12.29
CA ASP A 56 -10.77 8.88 11.85
C ASP A 56 -12.29 9.13 11.92
N ASN A 57 -13.06 8.59 10.99
CA ASN A 57 -14.52 8.73 10.99
C ASN A 57 -15.21 8.10 12.21
N TRP A 58 -14.49 7.29 12.98
CA TRP A 58 -14.93 6.73 14.28
C TRP A 58 -14.53 7.59 15.48
N HIS A 59 -13.91 8.74 15.26
CA HIS A 59 -13.49 9.63 16.36
C HIS A 59 -14.68 10.02 17.22
N LYS A 60 -14.53 9.86 18.55
CA LYS A 60 -15.60 10.15 19.51
C LYS A 60 -16.06 11.62 19.40
N ASN A 61 -17.36 11.82 19.29
CA ASN A 61 -17.99 13.14 19.18
C ASN A 61 -17.58 13.94 17.91
N LEU A 62 -17.05 13.28 16.88
CA LEU A 62 -16.54 13.93 15.65
C LEU A 62 -17.53 14.95 15.08
N PHE A 63 -18.80 14.58 14.95
CA PHE A 63 -19.83 15.50 14.43
C PHE A 63 -20.00 16.72 15.31
N LYS A 64 -20.22 16.50 16.62
CA LYS A 64 -20.58 17.58 17.57
C LYS A 64 -19.45 18.59 17.74
N ASP A 65 -18.22 18.10 17.85
CA ASP A 65 -17.08 18.90 18.26
C ASP A 65 -16.30 19.48 17.07
N TYR A 66 -16.39 18.84 15.87
CA TYR A 66 -15.55 19.19 14.73
C TYR A 66 -16.28 19.45 13.42
N ILE A 67 -17.43 18.81 13.13
CA ILE A 67 -18.10 18.88 11.82
C ILE A 67 -19.29 19.85 11.82
N LYS A 68 -20.05 19.94 12.90
CA LYS A 68 -21.36 20.59 12.98
C LYS A 68 -21.46 21.96 12.29
N ASP A 69 -20.44 22.79 12.38
CA ASP A 69 -20.44 24.16 11.86
C ASP A 69 -19.54 24.31 10.60
N ARG A 70 -19.24 23.21 9.92
CA ARG A 70 -18.39 23.18 8.72
C ARG A 70 -19.18 22.74 7.49
N ASP A 71 -18.78 23.24 6.34
CA ASP A 71 -19.22 22.72 5.06
C ASP A 71 -18.46 21.41 4.75
N CYS A 72 -19.20 20.37 4.42
CA CYS A 72 -18.64 19.04 4.15
C CYS A 72 -18.36 18.87 2.66
N TYR A 73 -17.14 18.46 2.33
CA TYR A 73 -16.69 18.18 0.97
C TYR A 73 -16.14 16.76 0.89
N SER A 74 -16.52 16.01 -0.16
CA SER A 74 -15.97 14.71 -0.47
C SER A 74 -15.23 14.81 -1.81
N PRO A 75 -13.92 15.11 -1.82
CA PRO A 75 -13.16 15.21 -3.05
C PRO A 75 -13.17 13.87 -3.80
N GLU A 76 -13.58 13.90 -5.08
CA GLU A 76 -13.61 12.71 -5.92
C GLU A 76 -12.63 12.87 -7.09
N PRO A 77 -11.36 12.46 -6.91
CA PRO A 77 -10.31 12.66 -7.90
C PRO A 77 -10.59 11.91 -9.20
N TYR A 78 -11.33 10.80 -9.15
CA TYR A 78 -11.66 10.02 -10.34
C TYR A 78 -12.62 10.73 -11.29
N ARG A 79 -13.34 11.77 -10.83
CA ARG A 79 -14.25 12.59 -11.63
C ARG A 79 -13.60 13.86 -12.16
N VAL A 80 -12.32 14.08 -11.87
CA VAL A 80 -11.54 15.20 -12.42
C VAL A 80 -11.23 14.91 -13.89
N TRP A 81 -11.56 15.86 -14.78
CA TRP A 81 -11.40 15.70 -16.23
C TRP A 81 -9.97 15.35 -16.62
N GLU A 82 -8.99 16.01 -16.02
CA GLU A 82 -7.57 15.80 -16.26
C GLU A 82 -7.12 14.39 -15.85
N TYR A 83 -7.74 13.83 -14.80
CA TYR A 83 -7.44 12.49 -14.36
C TYR A 83 -7.96 11.44 -15.33
N TYR A 84 -9.26 11.48 -15.67
CA TYR A 84 -9.82 10.44 -16.55
C TYR A 84 -9.41 10.57 -18.01
N ASN A 85 -8.81 11.70 -18.40
CA ASN A 85 -8.12 11.87 -19.67
C ASN A 85 -6.61 11.64 -19.59
N GLN A 86 -6.11 11.06 -18.49
CA GLN A 86 -4.71 10.67 -18.31
C GLN A 86 -3.73 11.84 -18.43
N LYS A 87 -4.09 13.01 -17.92
CA LYS A 87 -3.28 14.23 -17.95
C LYS A 87 -2.66 14.58 -16.59
N CYS A 88 -3.05 13.89 -15.53
CA CYS A 88 -2.53 14.14 -14.20
C CYS A 88 -2.53 12.87 -13.33
N SER A 89 -1.71 12.91 -12.28
CA SER A 89 -1.64 11.86 -11.27
C SER A 89 -2.82 11.93 -10.29
N LEU A 90 -3.00 10.89 -9.49
CA LEU A 90 -3.99 10.86 -8.41
C LEU A 90 -3.79 12.01 -7.40
N ALA A 91 -2.55 12.34 -7.05
CA ALA A 91 -2.25 13.45 -6.16
C ALA A 91 -2.66 14.79 -6.76
N GLN A 92 -2.36 15.02 -8.04
CA GLN A 92 -2.77 16.23 -8.76
C GLN A 92 -4.29 16.31 -8.91
N ALA A 93 -4.96 15.19 -9.12
CA ALA A 93 -6.42 15.16 -9.16
C ALA A 93 -7.05 15.50 -7.80
N PHE A 94 -6.45 15.07 -6.69
CA PHE A 94 -6.85 15.54 -5.36
C PHE A 94 -6.61 17.04 -5.21
N ASP A 95 -5.49 17.56 -5.68
CA ASP A 95 -5.19 18.99 -5.61
C ASP A 95 -6.22 19.83 -6.40
N ILE A 96 -6.57 19.41 -7.61
CA ILE A 96 -7.64 20.04 -8.40
C ILE A 96 -8.97 20.02 -7.63
N ALA A 97 -9.36 18.88 -7.06
CA ALA A 97 -10.63 18.73 -6.35
C ALA A 97 -10.70 19.48 -5.01
N ILE A 98 -9.56 19.69 -4.34
CA ILE A 98 -9.47 20.34 -3.03
C ILE A 98 -9.20 21.86 -3.18
N ASN A 99 -8.23 22.22 -4.01
CA ASN A 99 -7.73 23.59 -4.13
C ASN A 99 -8.31 24.36 -5.33
N ASN A 100 -9.04 23.66 -6.21
CA ASN A 100 -9.66 24.25 -7.42
C ASN A 100 -8.63 24.98 -8.33
N GLU A 101 -7.42 24.42 -8.38
CA GLU A 101 -6.35 24.90 -9.25
C GLU A 101 -6.20 23.96 -10.46
N GLY A 102 -5.51 24.39 -11.50
CA GLY A 102 -5.17 23.50 -12.63
C GLY A 102 -4.10 22.47 -12.26
N VAL A 103 -3.71 21.65 -13.22
CA VAL A 103 -2.58 20.70 -13.04
C VAL A 103 -1.32 21.49 -12.73
N ARG A 104 -0.69 21.16 -11.61
CA ARG A 104 0.56 21.80 -11.16
C ARG A 104 1.48 20.78 -10.50
N ASP A 105 2.75 21.16 -10.34
CA ASP A 105 3.72 20.34 -9.63
C ASP A 105 3.39 20.33 -8.13
N LEU A 106 3.43 19.12 -7.58
CA LEU A 106 3.22 18.86 -6.16
C LEU A 106 4.49 18.23 -5.58
N PRO A 107 4.75 18.45 -4.27
CA PRO A 107 5.76 17.65 -3.59
C PRO A 107 5.34 16.18 -3.58
N ASP A 108 6.30 15.30 -3.36
CA ASP A 108 6.01 13.90 -3.09
C ASP A 108 5.21 13.77 -1.78
N PRO A 109 4.33 12.76 -1.66
CA PRO A 109 3.68 12.49 -0.38
C PRO A 109 4.73 12.12 0.68
N THR A 110 4.45 12.41 1.94
CA THR A 110 5.34 12.12 3.07
C THR A 110 4.62 11.30 4.14
N ILE A 111 5.34 10.35 4.75
CA ILE A 111 4.88 9.61 5.93
C ILE A 111 5.94 9.80 7.01
N HIS A 112 5.53 10.36 8.15
CA HIS A 112 6.43 10.67 9.26
C HIS A 112 6.41 9.54 10.29
N MET A 113 7.54 8.85 10.45
CA MET A 113 7.71 7.73 11.37
C MET A 113 8.31 8.17 12.68
N ASN A 114 7.79 7.68 13.80
CA ASN A 114 8.43 7.89 15.09
C ASN A 114 9.47 6.78 15.39
N LYS A 115 10.30 7.02 16.42
CA LYS A 115 11.39 6.09 16.79
C LYS A 115 10.86 4.69 17.18
N HIS A 116 9.73 4.61 17.85
CA HIS A 116 9.16 3.33 18.29
C HIS A 116 8.71 2.50 17.08
N GLU A 117 8.02 3.11 16.12
CA GLU A 117 7.60 2.47 14.86
C GLU A 117 8.83 1.98 14.07
N LEU A 118 9.87 2.81 13.97
CA LEU A 118 11.12 2.43 13.29
C LEU A 118 11.81 1.23 13.97
N VAL A 119 11.84 1.19 15.29
CA VAL A 119 12.40 0.05 16.03
C VAL A 119 11.61 -1.23 15.80
N GLN A 120 10.27 -1.14 15.72
CA GLN A 120 9.43 -2.31 15.43
C GLN A 120 9.72 -2.87 14.04
N GLY A 121 9.72 -2.03 13.00
CA GLY A 121 10.05 -2.47 11.65
C GLY A 121 11.48 -2.98 11.53
N TYR A 122 12.44 -2.35 12.22
CA TYR A 122 13.82 -2.81 12.26
C TYR A 122 13.93 -4.23 12.84
N LYS A 123 13.24 -4.53 13.93
CA LYS A 123 13.21 -5.87 14.51
C LYS A 123 12.71 -6.91 13.50
N VAL A 124 11.59 -6.63 12.82
CA VAL A 124 11.05 -7.52 11.79
C VAL A 124 12.07 -7.78 10.68
N VAL A 125 12.70 -6.73 10.17
CA VAL A 125 13.70 -6.83 9.09
C VAL A 125 14.93 -7.61 9.53
N GLU A 126 15.47 -7.34 10.74
CA GLU A 126 16.65 -8.02 11.25
C GLU A 126 16.39 -9.52 11.52
N GLU A 127 15.23 -9.87 12.03
CA GLU A 127 14.83 -11.25 12.23
C GLU A 127 14.76 -12.00 10.88
N ILE A 128 14.19 -11.37 9.85
CA ILE A 128 14.11 -11.97 8.51
C ILE A 128 15.50 -12.11 7.88
N LYS A 129 16.38 -11.13 8.03
CA LYS A 129 17.79 -11.23 7.60
C LYS A 129 18.50 -12.39 8.29
N ALA A 130 18.30 -12.54 9.60
CA ALA A 130 18.91 -13.63 10.37
C ALA A 130 18.44 -15.01 9.91
N VAL A 131 17.14 -15.17 9.65
CA VAL A 131 16.55 -16.44 9.18
C VAL A 131 16.97 -16.77 7.74
N THR A 132 16.99 -15.78 6.86
CA THR A 132 17.33 -15.98 5.44
C THR A 132 18.83 -16.02 5.18
N GLY A 133 19.65 -15.46 6.06
CA GLY A 133 21.09 -15.26 5.87
C GLY A 133 21.42 -14.20 4.82
N LYS A 134 20.45 -13.37 4.41
CA LYS A 134 20.59 -12.35 3.36
C LYS A 134 20.57 -10.95 3.98
N ASP A 135 21.49 -10.08 3.55
CA ASP A 135 21.56 -8.71 4.04
C ASP A 135 20.64 -7.74 3.29
N LYS A 136 20.46 -7.94 1.98
CA LYS A 136 19.61 -7.10 1.15
C LYS A 136 18.17 -7.57 1.19
N VAL A 137 17.26 -6.63 1.44
CA VAL A 137 15.83 -6.90 1.67
C VAL A 137 14.97 -6.29 0.58
N VAL A 138 14.08 -7.09 0.02
CA VAL A 138 13.02 -6.65 -0.88
C VAL A 138 11.65 -6.94 -0.27
N VAL A 139 10.80 -5.91 -0.24
CA VAL A 139 9.38 -6.07 0.11
C VAL A 139 8.58 -6.21 -1.17
N PHE A 140 7.73 -7.22 -1.25
CA PHE A 140 6.87 -7.47 -2.40
C PHE A 140 5.40 -7.44 -1.99
N GLN A 141 4.63 -6.49 -2.53
CA GLN A 141 3.17 -6.46 -2.42
C GLN A 141 2.53 -6.94 -3.72
N PRO A 142 2.19 -8.23 -3.83
CA PRO A 142 1.63 -8.76 -5.07
C PRO A 142 0.13 -8.51 -5.24
N PHE A 143 -0.60 -8.26 -4.14
CA PHE A 143 -2.04 -8.22 -4.13
C PHE A 143 -2.60 -6.87 -3.70
N GLY A 144 -3.64 -6.41 -4.41
CA GLY A 144 -4.45 -5.28 -4.03
C GLY A 144 -5.46 -5.64 -2.93
N ARG A 145 -6.11 -4.63 -2.35
CA ARG A 145 -7.10 -4.79 -1.28
C ARG A 145 -8.29 -5.67 -1.66
N THR A 146 -8.64 -5.75 -2.94
CA THR A 146 -9.79 -6.51 -3.45
C THR A 146 -9.45 -7.94 -3.84
N ALA A 147 -8.21 -8.35 -3.59
CA ALA A 147 -7.77 -9.71 -3.83
C ALA A 147 -8.36 -10.68 -2.79
N GLU A 148 -8.88 -11.80 -3.26
CA GLU A 148 -9.43 -12.87 -2.44
C GLU A 148 -8.65 -14.16 -2.67
N ASN A 149 -8.22 -14.79 -1.59
CA ASN A 149 -7.51 -16.07 -1.64
C ASN A 149 -8.52 -17.22 -1.71
N MET A 150 -8.49 -17.96 -2.82
CA MET A 150 -9.34 -19.14 -3.06
C MET A 150 -8.60 -20.47 -2.82
N GLY A 151 -7.44 -20.43 -2.19
CA GLY A 151 -6.55 -21.58 -1.95
C GLY A 151 -5.51 -21.72 -3.04
N ASP A 152 -5.84 -22.36 -4.14
CA ASP A 152 -4.91 -22.62 -5.26
C ASP A 152 -4.67 -21.41 -6.17
N PHE A 153 -5.49 -20.39 -6.06
CA PHE A 153 -5.39 -19.16 -6.86
C PHE A 153 -5.95 -17.95 -6.10
N VAL A 154 -5.60 -16.77 -6.58
CA VAL A 154 -6.08 -15.48 -6.05
C VAL A 154 -6.93 -14.81 -7.12
N ILE A 155 -8.11 -14.32 -6.73
CA ILE A 155 -9.00 -13.53 -7.60
C ILE A 155 -8.90 -12.05 -7.19
N ASP A 156 -8.79 -11.17 -8.17
CA ASP A 156 -8.95 -9.74 -7.99
C ASP A 156 -9.85 -9.14 -9.09
N GLY A 157 -11.09 -8.84 -8.75
CA GLY A 157 -12.06 -8.25 -9.68
C GLY A 157 -11.67 -6.87 -10.21
N THR A 158 -10.57 -6.28 -9.74
CA THR A 158 -10.02 -5.02 -10.27
C THR A 158 -8.84 -5.24 -11.22
N SER A 159 -8.41 -6.49 -11.42
CA SER A 159 -7.30 -6.87 -12.31
C SER A 159 -6.00 -6.09 -12.06
N ARG A 160 -5.67 -5.88 -10.80
CA ARG A 160 -4.44 -5.17 -10.38
C ARG A 160 -3.44 -6.08 -9.69
N SER A 161 -3.90 -7.21 -9.16
CA SER A 161 -3.07 -8.18 -8.44
C SER A 161 -2.34 -9.12 -9.39
N PHE A 162 -1.16 -9.57 -8.97
CA PHE A 162 -0.43 -10.63 -9.67
C PHE A 162 -1.18 -11.97 -9.56
N HIS A 163 -1.00 -12.83 -10.55
CA HIS A 163 -1.37 -14.24 -10.44
C HIS A 163 -0.46 -14.97 -9.45
N LEU A 164 -1.01 -15.88 -8.66
CA LEU A 164 -0.27 -16.58 -7.61
C LEU A 164 0.98 -17.29 -8.15
N ASN A 165 0.87 -17.91 -9.33
CA ASN A 165 2.00 -18.58 -9.98
C ASN A 165 3.15 -17.63 -10.30
N ASP A 166 2.83 -16.40 -10.71
CA ASP A 166 3.83 -15.37 -11.00
C ASP A 166 4.48 -14.84 -9.72
N VAL A 167 3.71 -14.73 -8.63
CA VAL A 167 4.24 -14.40 -7.30
C VAL A 167 5.26 -15.45 -6.86
N ILE A 168 4.88 -16.74 -6.97
CA ILE A 168 5.77 -17.85 -6.64
C ILE A 168 7.04 -17.81 -7.50
N ARG A 169 6.91 -17.57 -8.79
CA ARG A 169 8.03 -17.49 -9.74
C ARG A 169 9.00 -16.35 -9.38
N ILE A 170 8.51 -15.17 -9.09
CA ILE A 170 9.31 -14.00 -8.69
C ILE A 170 10.03 -14.28 -7.36
N CYS A 171 9.33 -14.82 -6.38
CA CYS A 171 9.92 -15.15 -5.08
C CYS A 171 11.01 -16.20 -5.19
N LYS A 172 10.79 -17.25 -6.00
CA LYS A 172 11.80 -18.32 -6.22
C LYS A 172 13.07 -17.79 -6.86
N ASP A 173 12.96 -16.85 -7.80
CA ASP A 173 14.11 -16.24 -8.46
C ASP A 173 14.92 -15.34 -7.51
N LEU A 174 14.24 -14.57 -6.66
CA LEU A 174 14.90 -13.56 -5.82
C LEU A 174 15.45 -14.11 -4.50
N ARG A 175 14.81 -15.12 -3.89
CA ARG A 175 15.15 -15.61 -2.53
C ARG A 175 16.56 -16.16 -2.37
N ASP A 176 17.14 -16.68 -3.46
CA ASP A 176 18.50 -17.23 -3.39
C ASP A 176 19.56 -16.13 -3.19
N ASP A 177 19.23 -14.90 -3.56
CA ASP A 177 20.12 -13.74 -3.48
C ASP A 177 19.73 -12.72 -2.40
N TYR A 178 18.43 -12.58 -2.11
CA TYR A 178 17.88 -11.51 -1.28
C TYR A 178 16.87 -12.05 -0.25
N ALA A 179 16.71 -11.34 0.87
CA ALA A 179 15.62 -11.57 1.81
C ALA A 179 14.33 -11.04 1.21
N VAL A 180 13.39 -11.92 0.87
CA VAL A 180 12.09 -11.54 0.28
C VAL A 180 11.01 -11.52 1.36
N ILE A 181 10.31 -10.41 1.47
CA ILE A 181 9.18 -10.20 2.39
C ILE A 181 7.92 -9.97 1.57
N ILE A 182 6.91 -10.82 1.70
CA ILE A 182 5.61 -10.61 1.08
C ILE A 182 4.73 -9.77 2.01
N MET A 183 4.26 -8.63 1.51
CA MET A 183 3.24 -7.81 2.13
C MET A 183 1.86 -8.24 1.63
N SER A 184 1.11 -8.99 2.43
CA SER A 184 -0.21 -9.52 2.08
C SER A 184 -1.15 -9.48 3.29
N GLU A 185 -2.46 -9.33 3.04
CA GLU A 185 -3.51 -9.41 4.05
C GLU A 185 -3.89 -10.87 4.39
N PHE A 186 -3.42 -11.84 3.61
CA PHE A 186 -3.63 -13.26 3.83
C PHE A 186 -2.32 -14.05 3.66
N PRO A 187 -2.23 -15.24 4.27
CA PRO A 187 -1.07 -16.13 4.10
C PRO A 187 -0.85 -16.53 2.65
N VAL A 188 0.39 -16.55 2.22
CA VAL A 188 0.82 -17.03 0.89
C VAL A 188 1.85 -18.12 1.06
N ILE A 189 1.58 -19.28 0.49
CA ILE A 189 2.52 -20.42 0.54
C ILE A 189 3.34 -20.40 -0.75
N ILE A 190 4.65 -20.16 -0.64
CA ILE A 190 5.55 -20.15 -1.79
C ILE A 190 6.11 -21.54 -2.04
N GLU A 191 6.57 -22.20 -0.99
CA GLU A 191 7.10 -23.56 -1.04
C GLU A 191 7.36 -24.05 0.38
N GLU A 192 7.03 -25.31 0.64
CA GLU A 192 7.36 -25.96 1.90
C GLU A 192 8.79 -26.53 1.85
N ASN A 193 9.46 -26.59 3.00
CA ASN A 193 10.77 -27.22 3.19
C ASN A 193 11.93 -26.66 2.34
N THR A 194 11.97 -25.36 2.13
CA THR A 194 13.10 -24.69 1.48
C THR A 194 14.20 -24.28 2.47
N LYS A 195 15.46 -24.24 1.98
CA LYS A 195 16.60 -23.78 2.80
C LYS A 195 16.59 -22.25 3.02
N VAL A 196 16.01 -21.51 2.09
CA VAL A 196 15.90 -20.05 2.18
C VAL A 196 14.42 -19.68 2.07
N PRO A 197 13.76 -19.43 3.20
CA PRO A 197 12.34 -19.12 3.20
C PRO A 197 12.05 -17.72 2.62
N VAL A 198 10.83 -17.57 2.09
CA VAL A 198 10.23 -16.27 1.82
C VAL A 198 9.39 -15.88 3.04
N ALA A 199 9.60 -14.69 3.59
CA ALA A 199 8.88 -14.25 4.77
C ALA A 199 7.50 -13.70 4.37
N VAL A 200 6.46 -14.13 5.10
CA VAL A 200 5.07 -13.65 4.94
C VAL A 200 4.52 -13.19 6.30
N PRO A 201 5.09 -12.12 6.88
CA PRO A 201 4.70 -11.70 8.22
C PRO A 201 3.28 -11.14 8.23
N GLN A 202 2.50 -11.55 9.23
CA GLN A 202 1.15 -11.07 9.45
C GLN A 202 1.19 -9.83 10.37
N ILE A 203 1.40 -8.67 9.79
CA ILE A 203 1.54 -7.39 10.51
C ILE A 203 0.23 -6.62 10.37
N PRO A 204 -0.58 -6.49 11.44
CA PRO A 204 -1.86 -5.78 11.37
C PRO A 204 -1.70 -4.25 11.32
N ASP A 205 -0.58 -3.74 11.82
CA ASP A 205 -0.31 -2.30 11.91
C ASP A 205 0.37 -1.78 10.63
N VAL A 206 -0.33 -0.92 9.90
CA VAL A 206 0.19 -0.28 8.70
C VAL A 206 1.39 0.63 8.96
N ARG A 207 1.55 1.14 10.18
CA ARG A 207 2.72 1.94 10.58
C ARG A 207 3.97 1.08 10.70
N VAL A 208 3.82 -0.15 11.18
CA VAL A 208 4.93 -1.13 11.20
C VAL A 208 5.29 -1.52 9.76
N TRP A 209 4.32 -1.75 8.87
CA TRP A 209 4.59 -1.94 7.44
C TRP A 209 5.31 -0.75 6.81
N SER A 210 4.93 0.49 7.17
CA SER A 210 5.63 1.69 6.71
C SER A 210 7.11 1.66 7.13
N SER A 211 7.39 1.27 8.37
CA SER A 211 8.75 1.12 8.86
C SER A 211 9.53 0.01 8.12
N VAL A 212 8.91 -1.14 7.89
CA VAL A 212 9.53 -2.25 7.13
C VAL A 212 9.88 -1.78 5.71
N ILE A 213 8.98 -1.09 5.02
CA ILE A 213 9.23 -0.55 3.67
C ILE A 213 10.36 0.49 3.69
N GLN A 214 10.37 1.38 4.69
CA GLN A 214 11.40 2.43 4.81
C GLN A 214 12.81 1.85 5.03
N ILE A 215 12.91 0.72 5.71
CA ILE A 215 14.19 0.05 6.04
C ILE A 215 14.62 -0.88 4.91
N ALA A 216 13.69 -1.40 4.12
CA ALA A 216 13.99 -2.28 3.00
C ALA A 216 14.83 -1.58 1.92
N ASP A 217 15.64 -2.35 1.20
CA ASP A 217 16.47 -1.83 0.11
C ASP A 217 15.68 -1.56 -1.17
N HIS A 218 14.54 -2.26 -1.36
CA HIS A 218 13.72 -2.12 -2.55
C HIS A 218 12.29 -2.61 -2.30
N PHE A 219 11.35 -2.07 -3.08
CA PHE A 219 9.96 -2.49 -3.08
C PHE A 219 9.52 -2.96 -4.47
N ILE A 220 8.77 -4.07 -4.53
CA ILE A 220 8.06 -4.51 -5.74
C ILE A 220 6.57 -4.46 -5.41
N GLY A 221 5.75 -3.92 -6.32
CA GLY A 221 4.32 -3.90 -6.06
C GLY A 221 3.45 -3.74 -7.28
N CYS A 222 2.19 -4.12 -7.11
CA CYS A 222 1.10 -3.81 -8.04
C CYS A 222 0.54 -2.40 -7.76
N ASP A 223 -0.48 -2.01 -8.53
CA ASP A 223 -1.27 -0.79 -8.25
C ASP A 223 -2.05 -0.94 -6.95
N SER A 224 -1.40 -0.65 -5.83
CA SER A 224 -1.96 -0.69 -4.48
C SER A 224 -1.24 0.28 -3.55
N LEU A 225 -1.60 0.23 -2.25
CA LEU A 225 -1.09 1.09 -1.20
C LEU A 225 0.45 1.14 -1.15
N GLY A 226 1.12 -0.01 -1.27
CA GLY A 226 2.56 -0.12 -1.00
C GLY A 226 3.44 0.74 -1.90
N GLN A 227 3.10 0.92 -3.18
CA GLN A 227 3.85 1.83 -4.06
C GLN A 227 3.76 3.30 -3.59
N HIS A 228 2.61 3.71 -3.04
CA HIS A 228 2.45 5.07 -2.49
C HIS A 228 3.23 5.21 -1.18
N MET A 229 3.26 4.16 -0.36
CA MET A 229 4.11 4.13 0.84
C MET A 229 5.59 4.17 0.47
N ALA A 230 6.04 3.37 -0.49
CA ALA A 230 7.42 3.38 -0.98
C ALA A 230 7.84 4.77 -1.46
N LYS A 231 6.97 5.46 -2.23
CA LYS A 231 7.21 6.84 -2.66
C LYS A 231 7.33 7.80 -1.48
N ALA A 232 6.39 7.72 -0.54
CA ALA A 232 6.32 8.61 0.61
C ALA A 232 7.48 8.42 1.61
N LEU A 233 8.13 7.25 1.59
CA LEU A 233 9.22 6.87 2.48
C LEU A 233 10.60 6.92 1.81
N GLY A 234 10.65 7.24 0.51
CA GLY A 234 11.91 7.33 -0.24
C GLY A 234 12.53 5.98 -0.62
N THR A 235 11.73 4.91 -0.61
CA THR A 235 12.19 3.57 -1.00
C THR A 235 12.05 3.38 -2.51
N THR A 236 13.09 2.87 -3.17
CA THR A 236 13.05 2.57 -4.61
C THR A 236 12.02 1.50 -4.92
N CYS A 237 11.35 1.57 -6.08
CA CYS A 237 10.24 0.71 -6.40
C CYS A 237 10.26 0.20 -7.84
N THR A 238 10.00 -1.10 -8.02
CA THR A 238 9.56 -1.67 -9.30
C THR A 238 8.04 -1.83 -9.24
N SER A 239 7.32 -0.93 -9.92
CA SER A 239 5.86 -0.90 -9.92
C SER A 239 5.31 -1.56 -11.17
N VAL A 240 4.48 -2.58 -11.00
CA VAL A 240 3.88 -3.37 -12.08
C VAL A 240 2.42 -2.97 -12.22
N ILE A 241 2.07 -2.39 -13.35
CA ILE A 241 0.75 -1.79 -13.59
C ILE A 241 0.05 -2.54 -14.73
N GLY A 242 -1.16 -2.99 -14.46
CA GLY A 242 -2.00 -3.72 -15.41
C GLY A 242 -3.19 -2.89 -15.91
N SER A 243 -4.33 -3.02 -15.24
CA SER A 243 -5.61 -2.45 -15.65
C SER A 243 -5.73 -0.92 -15.52
N THR A 244 -4.83 -0.28 -14.78
CA THR A 244 -4.80 1.18 -14.58
C THR A 244 -3.69 1.83 -15.41
N TYR A 245 -3.68 3.17 -15.50
CA TYR A 245 -2.66 3.89 -16.26
C TYR A 245 -1.55 4.38 -15.34
N PRO A 246 -0.26 4.12 -15.68
CA PRO A 246 0.87 4.55 -14.86
C PRO A 246 0.89 6.03 -14.53
N ILE A 247 0.54 6.89 -15.48
CA ILE A 247 0.49 8.35 -15.27
C ILE A 247 -0.50 8.76 -14.17
N ASN A 248 -1.59 8.01 -14.02
CA ASN A 248 -2.62 8.30 -13.04
C ASN A 248 -2.26 7.77 -11.64
N ILE A 249 -1.71 6.55 -11.56
CA ILE A 249 -1.71 5.82 -10.29
C ILE A 249 -0.30 5.55 -9.76
N SER A 250 0.74 5.77 -10.57
CA SER A 250 2.12 5.53 -10.16
C SER A 250 2.97 6.79 -10.33
N TYR A 251 4.30 6.63 -10.37
CA TYR A 251 5.26 7.73 -10.38
C TYR A 251 6.25 7.60 -11.56
N PRO A 252 5.79 7.64 -12.82
CA PRO A 252 6.64 7.36 -13.99
C PRO A 252 7.77 8.38 -14.19
N ASN A 253 7.63 9.58 -13.62
CA ASN A 253 8.67 10.62 -13.70
C ASN A 253 9.66 10.59 -12.51
N SER A 254 9.50 9.66 -11.58
CA SER A 254 10.40 9.53 -10.43
C SER A 254 11.62 8.69 -10.81
N PRO A 255 12.85 9.15 -10.53
CA PRO A 255 14.07 8.35 -10.78
C PRO A 255 14.15 7.11 -9.89
N ASP A 256 13.38 7.06 -8.83
CA ASP A 256 13.35 5.94 -7.88
C ASP A 256 12.33 4.85 -8.25
N PHE A 257 11.54 5.08 -9.31
CA PHE A 257 10.51 4.15 -9.77
C PHE A 257 10.81 3.60 -11.15
N ASP A 258 10.87 2.28 -11.25
CA ASP A 258 10.90 1.56 -12.52
C ASP A 258 9.48 1.03 -12.78
N ILE A 259 8.82 1.54 -13.82
CA ILE A 259 7.43 1.16 -14.16
C ILE A 259 7.45 0.04 -15.20
N ILE A 260 6.79 -1.07 -14.87
CA ILE A 260 6.52 -2.16 -15.80
C ILE A 260 5.03 -2.09 -16.16
N ASP A 261 4.74 -1.55 -17.32
CA ASP A 261 3.37 -1.38 -17.81
C ASP A 261 2.91 -2.61 -18.61
N LEU A 262 2.23 -3.54 -17.94
CA LEU A 262 1.65 -4.73 -18.57
C LEU A 262 0.41 -4.42 -19.40
N GLY A 263 -0.23 -3.30 -19.11
CA GLY A 263 -1.49 -2.92 -19.75
C GLY A 263 -1.33 -2.14 -21.05
N GLU A 264 -0.12 -1.76 -21.44
CA GLU A 264 0.11 -1.00 -22.68
C GLU A 264 -0.43 -1.77 -23.90
N GLY A 265 -1.36 -1.15 -24.64
CA GLY A 265 -2.04 -1.77 -25.78
C GLY A 265 -3.03 -2.90 -25.44
N ARG A 266 -3.15 -3.28 -24.18
CA ARG A 266 -4.00 -4.40 -23.71
C ARG A 266 -5.17 -3.95 -22.82
N ARG A 267 -5.13 -2.75 -22.24
CA ARG A 267 -6.19 -2.23 -21.37
C ARG A 267 -7.49 -2.07 -22.15
N LYS A 268 -8.56 -2.62 -21.60
CA LYS A 268 -9.92 -2.52 -22.15
C LYS A 268 -10.74 -1.43 -21.47
N PHE A 269 -10.29 -0.94 -20.30
CA PHE A 269 -11.09 -0.14 -19.39
C PHE A 269 -10.46 1.19 -19.05
N SER A 270 -11.31 2.17 -18.75
CA SER A 270 -10.90 3.43 -18.15
C SER A 270 -10.33 3.21 -16.74
N PRO A 271 -9.33 3.97 -16.30
CA PRO A 271 -8.87 3.95 -14.90
C PRO A 271 -9.96 4.43 -13.93
N ILE A 272 -11.12 4.85 -14.42
CA ILE A 272 -12.12 5.59 -13.69
C ILE A 272 -13.47 4.90 -13.73
N ARG A 273 -14.10 4.90 -12.56
CA ARG A 273 -15.47 4.41 -12.35
C ARG A 273 -16.45 5.57 -12.45
N LEU A 274 -16.71 6.05 -13.64
CA LEU A 274 -17.70 7.10 -13.86
C LEU A 274 -19.13 6.56 -13.87
N THR A 275 -19.29 5.33 -14.36
CA THR A 275 -20.58 4.67 -14.48
C THR A 275 -20.56 3.29 -13.82
N MET A 276 -21.74 2.68 -13.68
CA MET A 276 -21.84 1.29 -13.19
C MET A 276 -21.28 0.29 -14.21
N GLU A 277 -21.37 0.57 -15.49
CA GLU A 277 -20.76 -0.24 -16.55
C GLU A 277 -19.25 -0.33 -16.37
N ASP A 278 -18.58 0.80 -16.17
CA ASP A 278 -17.13 0.85 -15.90
C ASP A 278 -16.73 -0.05 -14.71
N SER A 279 -17.61 -0.21 -13.73
CA SER A 279 -17.37 -1.08 -12.59
C SER A 279 -17.53 -2.56 -12.91
N ILE A 280 -18.46 -2.91 -13.78
CA ILE A 280 -18.77 -4.29 -14.15
C ILE A 280 -17.74 -4.83 -15.16
N GLU A 281 -17.36 -3.99 -16.13
CA GLU A 281 -16.46 -4.37 -17.22
C GLU A 281 -14.96 -4.26 -16.86
N ARG A 282 -14.60 -3.97 -15.61
CA ARG A 282 -13.21 -3.82 -15.20
C ARG A 282 -12.44 -5.12 -15.09
N PHE A 283 -13.12 -6.24 -15.13
CA PHE A 283 -12.47 -7.54 -15.06
C PHE A 283 -11.67 -7.80 -16.34
N ASN A 284 -10.37 -7.76 -16.22
CA ASN A 284 -9.38 -7.91 -17.29
C ASN A 284 -8.15 -8.65 -16.75
N ASP A 285 -8.40 -9.84 -16.21
CA ASP A 285 -7.46 -10.60 -15.41
C ASP A 285 -6.19 -10.97 -16.19
N GLU A 286 -6.33 -11.26 -17.46
CA GLU A 286 -5.25 -11.59 -18.37
C GLU A 286 -4.18 -10.47 -18.53
N VAL A 287 -4.52 -9.23 -18.16
CA VAL A 287 -3.55 -8.11 -18.22
C VAL A 287 -2.40 -8.30 -17.23
N MET A 288 -2.67 -8.92 -16.09
CA MET A 288 -1.66 -9.14 -15.05
C MET A 288 -0.91 -10.47 -15.20
N GLU A 289 -1.21 -11.26 -16.23
CA GLU A 289 -0.44 -12.47 -16.55
C GLU A 289 0.93 -12.10 -17.11
N LEU A 290 1.99 -12.63 -16.51
CA LEU A 290 3.36 -12.36 -16.91
C LEU A 290 3.83 -13.33 -17.98
N ASP A 291 4.19 -12.79 -19.13
CA ASP A 291 5.06 -13.51 -20.08
C ASP A 291 6.51 -13.50 -19.58
N ASP A 292 7.38 -14.25 -20.26
CA ASP A 292 8.80 -14.37 -19.91
C ASP A 292 9.55 -13.06 -20.04
N GLU A 293 9.15 -12.18 -20.95
CA GLU A 293 9.76 -10.86 -21.14
C GLU A 293 9.44 -9.93 -19.97
N SER A 294 8.18 -9.85 -19.60
CA SER A 294 7.69 -9.05 -18.45
C SER A 294 8.29 -9.53 -17.13
N PHE A 295 8.31 -10.85 -16.93
CA PHE A 295 8.99 -11.44 -15.78
C PHE A 295 10.46 -11.01 -15.72
N LYS A 296 11.20 -11.17 -16.84
CA LYS A 296 12.61 -10.79 -16.92
C LYS A 296 12.83 -9.30 -16.66
N LYS A 297 11.94 -8.43 -17.14
CA LYS A 297 12.00 -6.99 -16.87
C LYS A 297 11.88 -6.71 -15.38
N ILE A 298 10.93 -7.34 -14.68
CA ILE A 298 10.74 -7.18 -13.23
C ILE A 298 11.99 -7.61 -12.47
N ILE A 299 12.51 -8.80 -12.76
CA ILE A 299 13.71 -9.32 -12.09
C ILE A 299 14.94 -8.46 -12.37
N THR A 300 15.14 -8.04 -13.60
CA THR A 300 16.28 -7.20 -13.98
C THR A 300 16.23 -5.83 -13.30
N SER A 301 15.07 -5.18 -13.28
CA SER A 301 14.85 -3.92 -12.57
C SER A 301 15.15 -4.08 -11.07
N THR A 302 14.56 -5.08 -10.43
CA THR A 302 14.76 -5.36 -9.01
C THR A 302 16.23 -5.63 -8.67
N ARG A 303 16.90 -6.50 -9.42
CA ARG A 303 18.33 -6.82 -9.20
C ARG A 303 19.23 -5.60 -9.42
N LYS A 304 18.92 -4.75 -10.40
CA LYS A 304 19.63 -3.49 -10.63
C LYS A 304 19.55 -2.56 -9.42
N ARG A 305 18.39 -2.45 -8.78
CA ARG A 305 18.16 -1.60 -7.61
C ARG A 305 18.79 -2.18 -6.34
N LEU A 306 18.65 -3.46 -6.12
CA LEU A 306 19.23 -4.15 -4.96
C LEU A 306 20.77 -4.25 -5.04
N GLY A 307 21.31 -4.36 -6.25
CA GLY A 307 22.74 -4.55 -6.47
C GLY A 307 23.21 -5.95 -6.11
N LYS A 308 24.51 -6.12 -5.85
CA LYS A 308 25.09 -7.44 -5.59
C LYS A 308 24.54 -8.06 -4.30
N PRO A 309 24.21 -9.36 -4.30
CA PRO A 309 23.84 -10.10 -3.10
C PRO A 309 24.90 -10.00 -2.00
N ARG A 310 24.45 -9.95 -0.75
CA ARG A 310 25.32 -9.92 0.43
C ARG A 310 24.80 -10.89 1.48
N SER A 311 25.73 -11.58 2.14
CA SER A 311 25.39 -12.38 3.31
C SER A 311 25.17 -11.48 4.53
N TYR A 312 24.17 -11.81 5.33
CA TYR A 312 23.92 -11.14 6.60
C TYR A 312 24.99 -11.53 7.61
N THR A 313 25.64 -10.56 8.22
CA THR A 313 26.71 -10.74 9.22
C THR A 313 26.37 -10.15 10.58
N GLY A 314 25.10 -9.90 10.85
CA GLY A 314 24.62 -9.32 12.11
C GLY A 314 24.85 -10.23 13.32
N ASN A 315 24.73 -9.69 14.52
CA ASN A 315 24.89 -10.42 15.77
C ASN A 315 23.90 -11.59 15.84
N HIS A 316 24.36 -12.74 16.28
CA HIS A 316 23.53 -13.93 16.49
C HIS A 316 22.29 -13.59 17.32
N VAL A 317 21.10 -13.81 16.78
CA VAL A 317 19.89 -13.95 17.60
C VAL A 317 20.14 -15.14 18.54
N PRO A 318 19.98 -14.97 19.87
CA PRO A 318 20.17 -16.07 20.82
C PRO A 318 19.39 -17.31 20.39
N GLN A 319 19.98 -18.50 20.53
CA GLN A 319 19.35 -19.77 20.11
C GLN A 319 17.95 -20.00 20.70
N GLU A 320 17.67 -19.42 21.86
CA GLU A 320 16.36 -19.45 22.55
C GLU A 320 15.26 -18.69 21.78
N GLN A 321 15.62 -17.72 20.94
CA GLN A 321 14.66 -16.98 20.10
C GLN A 321 14.52 -17.57 18.69
N GLN A 322 15.43 -18.46 18.28
CA GLN A 322 15.34 -19.10 16.96
C GLN A 322 14.21 -20.15 16.87
N GLY A 323 13.73 -20.65 18.00
CA GLY A 323 12.62 -21.62 18.06
C GLY A 323 11.23 -21.01 17.83
N GLU A 324 11.10 -19.67 17.91
CA GLU A 324 9.81 -18.96 17.76
C GLU A 324 9.60 -18.41 16.35
N VAL A 325 10.58 -18.56 15.47
CA VAL A 325 10.50 -18.07 14.08
C VAL A 325 9.96 -19.17 13.19
N CYS A 326 8.74 -19.01 12.69
CA CYS A 326 8.17 -19.89 11.69
C CYS A 326 8.70 -19.50 10.29
N PRO A 327 9.50 -20.37 9.62
CA PRO A 327 10.11 -20.01 8.33
C PRO A 327 9.10 -19.75 7.21
N THR A 328 7.88 -20.28 7.35
CA THR A 328 6.83 -20.20 6.33
C THR A 328 5.74 -19.16 6.63
N HIS A 329 5.60 -18.73 7.90
CA HIS A 329 4.49 -17.88 8.32
C HIS A 329 4.95 -16.56 8.95
N GLY A 330 6.21 -16.19 8.76
CA GLY A 330 6.73 -14.94 9.30
C GLY A 330 7.07 -15.00 10.78
N VAL A 331 7.67 -13.97 11.23
CA VAL A 331 8.28 -13.82 12.52
C VAL A 331 7.21 -13.47 13.54
N VAL A 332 7.23 -14.14 14.65
CA VAL A 332 6.49 -13.85 15.89
C VAL A 332 5.00 -14.18 15.86
N HIS A 333 4.66 -15.33 16.40
CA HIS A 333 3.38 -15.46 17.10
C HIS A 333 3.44 -14.61 18.37
N ALA A 334 2.79 -13.44 18.35
CA ALA A 334 2.46 -12.76 19.59
C ALA A 334 1.47 -13.65 20.35
N ASP A 335 1.95 -14.43 21.29
CA ASP A 335 1.08 -15.02 22.32
C ASP A 335 0.35 -13.88 23.01
N GLY A 336 -0.95 -13.81 22.80
CA GLY A 336 -1.80 -12.93 23.60
C GLY A 336 -2.76 -12.01 22.87
N ALA A 337 -3.55 -12.49 21.91
CA ALA A 337 -4.76 -11.79 21.51
C ALA A 337 -5.89 -12.73 21.07
N SER A 338 -6.13 -13.77 21.84
CA SER A 338 -7.41 -14.51 21.76
C SER A 338 -8.28 -14.19 22.95
N HIS A 339 -8.57 -12.90 23.18
CA HIS A 339 -9.64 -12.52 24.09
C HIS A 339 -10.41 -11.35 23.49
N GLY A 340 -11.58 -11.67 22.98
CA GLY A 340 -12.62 -10.67 22.74
C GLY A 340 -12.97 -10.42 21.30
N ASN A 341 -13.84 -11.22 20.73
CA ASN A 341 -15.02 -10.76 20.00
C ASN A 341 -15.97 -11.94 19.68
N LYS A 342 -16.45 -12.57 20.74
CA LYS A 342 -17.65 -13.45 20.64
C LYS A 342 -18.94 -12.72 21.05
N GLN A 343 -19.05 -11.41 20.85
CA GLN A 343 -20.25 -10.66 21.25
C GLN A 343 -20.90 -9.81 20.16
N GLN A 344 -20.58 -9.99 18.89
CA GLN A 344 -21.30 -9.28 17.80
C GLN A 344 -22.13 -10.17 16.86
N ALA A 345 -22.37 -11.41 17.20
CA ALA A 345 -23.23 -12.31 16.41
C ALA A 345 -24.57 -12.61 17.10
N LYS A 346 -25.21 -11.65 17.75
CA LYS A 346 -26.50 -11.89 18.40
C LYS A 346 -27.48 -10.68 18.43
N ILE A 347 -27.45 -9.83 17.42
CA ILE A 347 -28.53 -8.84 17.21
C ILE A 347 -28.80 -8.76 15.70
N LEU A 348 -29.49 -9.74 15.14
CA LEU A 348 -30.31 -9.67 13.93
C LEU A 348 -31.12 -10.97 13.81
N GLY A 349 -32.09 -11.08 14.68
CA GLY A 349 -33.13 -12.11 14.62
C GLY A 349 -34.25 -11.73 15.58
N HIS A 350 -35.13 -10.86 15.09
CA HIS A 350 -36.55 -10.81 15.41
C HIS A 350 -37.15 -9.51 14.90
N THR A 351 -37.82 -9.59 13.76
CA THR A 351 -39.17 -9.01 13.58
C THR A 351 -39.74 -9.61 12.29
N GLY A 352 -40.47 -10.71 12.47
CA GLY A 352 -41.55 -11.07 11.61
C GLY A 352 -42.82 -10.53 12.25
N GLN A 353 -43.45 -9.66 11.56
CA GLN A 353 -44.91 -9.58 11.31
C GLN A 353 -45.15 -8.39 10.39
#